data_2468232b38d1dd5389d39d6a54abdecf
#
_entry.id   2468232b38d1dd5389d39d6a54abdecf
#
_cell.length_a   1.000
_cell.length_b   1.000
_cell.length_c   1.000
_cell.angle_alpha   90.00
_cell.angle_beta   90.00
_cell.angle_gamma   90.00
#
_symmetry.space_group_name_H-M   'P 1'
#
loop_
_entity.id
_entity.type
_entity.pdbx_description
1 polymer ?
#
loop_
_entity_poly.entity_id
_entity_poly.type
_entity_poly.pdbx_seq_one_letter_code
_entity_poly.pdbx_strand_id
1 'polypeptide(L)'
;MIHQYQNNGYNIVLDVNSGAVHVVDQEAYDVIAVLNEMNAEHTPETLKAPETETVLKEKLGDRYTEEDLKDILDAVTELTEQGRLFTKDIYENLIGIVKQRKTVVKALCLHIAHDCNLACQYCFAEEGEYHGRRALMSYEVGKKALDFLIANLSLIHISEPTRH
;
A
#
# COMPACT_ATOMS: atom_id res chain seq x y z
N MET A 1 -8.31 0.62 7.60
CA MET A 1 -7.10 1.27 8.19
C MET A 1 -6.90 2.62 7.52
N ILE A 2 -6.83 3.68 8.31
CA ILE A 2 -6.64 5.05 7.82
C ILE A 2 -5.20 5.49 8.07
N HIS A 3 -4.55 6.05 7.06
CA HIS A 3 -3.28 6.75 7.17
C HIS A 3 -3.48 8.24 6.93
N GLN A 4 -2.97 9.04 7.87
CA GLN A 4 -3.00 10.50 7.78
C GLN A 4 -1.58 11.04 7.73
N TYR A 5 -1.32 11.97 6.80
CA TYR A 5 -0.03 12.65 6.69
C TYR A 5 -0.18 13.99 6.01
N GLN A 6 0.81 14.86 6.20
CA GLN A 6 0.88 16.16 5.55
C GLN A 6 2.00 16.19 4.52
N ASN A 7 1.71 16.72 3.34
CA ASN A 7 2.70 16.86 2.27
C ASN A 7 2.44 18.13 1.47
N ASN A 8 3.47 18.93 1.27
CA ASN A 8 3.41 20.20 0.51
C ASN A 8 2.27 21.14 0.94
N GLY A 9 1.94 21.17 2.24
CA GLY A 9 0.88 22.01 2.79
C GLY A 9 -0.54 21.43 2.67
N TYR A 10 -0.68 20.23 2.15
CA TYR A 10 -1.97 19.51 2.09
C TYR A 10 -2.09 18.48 3.21
N ASN A 11 -3.27 18.41 3.82
CA ASN A 11 -3.65 17.34 4.73
C ASN A 11 -4.22 16.18 3.89
N ILE A 12 -3.60 15.02 3.96
CA ILE A 12 -3.95 13.86 3.13
C ILE A 12 -4.41 12.72 4.04
N VAL A 13 -5.53 12.13 3.66
CA VAL A 13 -6.13 10.97 4.32
C VAL A 13 -6.24 9.85 3.30
N LEU A 14 -5.58 8.73 3.56
CA LEU A 14 -5.61 7.52 2.74
C LEU A 14 -6.37 6.42 3.47
N ASP A 15 -7.44 5.93 2.87
CA ASP A 15 -8.04 4.67 3.28
C ASP A 15 -7.37 3.51 2.54
N VAL A 16 -6.61 2.71 3.29
CA VAL A 16 -5.80 1.61 2.73
C VAL A 16 -6.67 0.52 2.10
N ASN A 17 -7.85 0.27 2.67
CA ASN A 17 -8.70 -0.83 2.23
C ASN A 17 -9.45 -0.51 0.94
N SER A 18 -9.93 0.73 0.78
CA SER A 18 -10.57 1.17 -0.47
C SER A 18 -9.58 1.72 -1.50
N GLY A 19 -8.38 2.14 -1.04
CA GLY A 19 -7.42 2.87 -1.86
C GLY A 19 -7.82 4.33 -2.13
N ALA A 20 -8.86 4.84 -1.48
CA ALA A 20 -9.30 6.22 -1.65
C ALA A 20 -8.35 7.20 -0.97
N VAL A 21 -8.04 8.29 -1.65
CA VAL A 21 -7.19 9.38 -1.15
C VAL A 21 -8.02 10.66 -1.12
N HIS A 22 -8.04 11.31 0.04
CA HIS A 22 -8.78 12.55 0.26
C HIS A 22 -7.80 13.65 0.65
N VAL A 23 -7.98 14.84 0.06
CA VAL A 23 -7.34 16.07 0.52
C VAL A 23 -8.40 16.83 1.31
N VAL A 24 -8.08 17.12 2.57
CA VAL A 24 -9.05 17.69 3.52
C VAL A 24 -8.48 18.95 4.17
N ASP A 25 -9.35 19.78 4.72
CA ASP A 25 -8.95 20.89 5.59
C ASP A 25 -8.41 20.41 6.95
N GLN A 26 -7.97 21.33 7.78
CA GLN A 26 -7.39 20.99 9.08
C GLN A 26 -8.45 20.45 10.05
N GLU A 27 -9.66 20.92 9.94
CA GLU A 27 -10.77 20.55 10.82
C GLU A 27 -11.17 19.10 10.58
N ALA A 28 -11.41 18.72 9.31
CA ALA A 28 -11.71 17.34 8.95
C ALA A 28 -10.52 16.40 9.23
N TYR A 29 -9.29 16.87 9.05
CA TYR A 29 -8.09 16.09 9.39
C TYR A 29 -8.03 15.75 10.88
N ASP A 30 -8.32 16.72 11.75
CA ASP A 30 -8.33 16.54 13.21
C ASP A 30 -9.50 15.64 13.65
N VAL A 31 -10.70 15.82 13.07
CA VAL A 31 -11.85 14.96 13.34
C VAL A 31 -11.57 13.50 12.96
N ILE A 32 -11.03 13.26 11.75
CA ILE A 32 -10.69 11.91 11.31
C ILE A 32 -9.59 11.29 12.20
N ALA A 33 -8.64 12.10 12.71
CA ALA A 33 -7.62 11.62 13.64
C ALA A 33 -8.26 11.12 14.95
N VAL A 34 -9.17 11.89 15.52
CA VAL A 34 -9.90 11.49 16.74
C VAL A 34 -10.71 10.23 16.51
N LEU A 35 -11.43 10.13 15.41
CA LEU A 35 -12.20 8.93 15.06
C LEU A 35 -11.27 7.71 14.93
N ASN A 36 -10.16 7.84 14.23
CA ASN A 36 -9.19 6.74 14.05
C ASN A 36 -8.57 6.25 15.38
N GLU A 37 -8.42 7.13 16.38
CA GLU A 37 -7.95 6.78 17.72
C GLU A 37 -8.99 6.01 18.55
N MET A 38 -10.28 6.14 18.26
CA MET A 38 -11.34 5.51 19.04
C MET A 38 -11.34 3.98 18.99
N ASN A 39 -10.55 3.35 18.09
CA ASN A 39 -10.46 1.90 17.91
C ASN A 39 -11.83 1.20 17.81
N ALA A 40 -12.86 1.92 17.41
CA ALA A 40 -14.21 1.43 17.21
C ALA A 40 -14.44 1.02 15.75
N GLU A 41 -15.40 0.15 15.49
CA GLU A 41 -15.84 -0.10 14.13
C GLU A 41 -16.63 1.13 13.66
N HIS A 42 -16.12 1.83 12.65
CA HIS A 42 -16.77 3.02 12.09
C HIS A 42 -17.77 2.61 11.02
N THR A 43 -19.01 2.46 11.44
CA THR A 43 -20.17 2.33 10.54
C THR A 43 -20.94 3.65 10.51
N PRO A 44 -21.81 3.89 9.51
CA PRO A 44 -22.66 5.08 9.50
C PRO A 44 -23.48 5.24 10.78
N GLU A 45 -23.91 4.14 11.38
CA GLU A 45 -24.69 4.13 12.63
C GLU A 45 -23.84 4.56 13.83
N THR A 46 -22.59 4.03 13.94
CA THR A 46 -21.69 4.39 15.05
C THR A 46 -21.17 5.82 14.92
N LEU A 47 -20.96 6.31 13.70
CA LEU A 47 -20.57 7.70 13.47
C LEU A 47 -21.67 8.68 13.87
N LYS A 48 -22.94 8.34 13.62
CA LYS A 48 -24.11 9.15 14.04
C LYS A 48 -24.53 8.96 15.50
N ALA A 49 -23.82 8.13 16.26
CA ALA A 49 -24.16 7.85 17.65
C ALA A 49 -23.80 9.06 18.56
N PRO A 50 -24.62 9.35 19.60
CA PRO A 50 -24.38 10.46 20.51
C PRO A 50 -23.01 10.38 21.24
N GLU A 51 -22.50 9.17 21.43
CA GLU A 51 -21.22 8.92 22.03
C GLU A 51 -20.06 9.49 21.19
N THR A 52 -20.14 9.35 19.86
CA THR A 52 -19.15 9.89 18.92
C THR A 52 -19.14 11.41 18.95
N GLU A 53 -20.31 12.04 18.92
CA GLU A 53 -20.43 13.51 19.06
C GLU A 53 -19.85 13.99 20.39
N THR A 54 -20.10 13.27 21.48
CA THR A 54 -19.59 13.65 22.82
C THR A 54 -18.08 13.60 22.85
N VAL A 55 -17.45 12.56 22.31
CA VAL A 55 -15.99 12.43 22.24
C VAL A 55 -15.36 13.53 21.37
N LEU A 56 -15.97 13.86 20.24
CA LEU A 56 -15.48 14.93 19.37
C LEU A 56 -15.58 16.30 20.09
N LYS A 57 -16.68 16.59 20.77
CA LYS A 57 -16.82 17.81 21.56
C LYS A 57 -15.82 17.89 22.71
N GLU A 58 -15.56 16.80 23.40
CA GLU A 58 -14.59 16.75 24.49
C GLU A 58 -13.16 16.99 24.00
N LYS A 59 -12.79 16.41 22.86
CA LYS A 59 -11.42 16.50 22.33
C LYS A 59 -11.15 17.76 21.49
N LEU A 60 -12.14 18.24 20.78
CA LEU A 60 -12.00 19.29 19.76
C LEU A 60 -12.86 20.54 20.00
N GLY A 61 -13.77 20.52 20.99
CA GLY A 61 -14.69 21.62 21.25
C GLY A 61 -14.04 22.96 21.65
N ASP A 62 -12.78 22.92 22.09
CA ASP A 62 -11.99 24.15 22.36
C ASP A 62 -11.50 24.83 21.07
N ARG A 63 -11.49 24.11 19.93
CA ARG A 63 -10.94 24.58 18.64
C ARG A 63 -12.00 24.82 17.59
N TYR A 64 -13.07 24.04 17.59
CA TYR A 64 -14.09 24.02 16.56
C TYR A 64 -15.49 24.14 17.18
N THR A 65 -16.43 24.74 16.44
CA THR A 65 -17.82 24.86 16.92
C THR A 65 -18.56 23.52 16.81
N GLU A 66 -19.66 23.38 17.53
CA GLU A 66 -20.50 22.17 17.43
C GLU A 66 -21.10 21.99 16.03
N GLU A 67 -21.37 23.09 15.33
CA GLU A 67 -21.90 23.08 13.96
C GLU A 67 -20.85 22.56 12.98
N ASP A 68 -19.60 23.07 13.06
CA ASP A 68 -18.49 22.61 12.23
C ASP A 68 -18.21 21.10 12.44
N LEU A 69 -18.14 20.66 13.70
CA LEU A 69 -17.92 19.25 14.03
C LEU A 69 -19.01 18.34 13.47
N LYS A 70 -20.25 18.80 13.48
CA LYS A 70 -21.38 18.06 12.96
C LYS A 70 -21.34 17.98 11.44
N ASP A 71 -21.11 19.08 10.75
CA ASP A 71 -21.03 19.11 9.28
C ASP A 71 -19.90 18.20 8.78
N ILE A 72 -18.75 18.19 9.45
CA ILE A 72 -17.64 17.29 9.12
C ILE A 72 -18.02 15.81 9.39
N LEU A 73 -18.69 15.53 10.52
CA LEU A 73 -19.13 14.19 10.85
C LEU A 73 -20.15 13.66 9.84
N ASP A 74 -21.04 14.50 9.36
CA ASP A 74 -22.00 14.15 8.30
C ASP A 74 -21.25 13.84 6.98
N ALA A 75 -20.26 14.66 6.60
CA ALA A 75 -19.42 14.40 5.42
C ALA A 75 -18.61 13.10 5.54
N VAL A 76 -18.00 12.84 6.70
CA VAL A 76 -17.28 11.60 6.99
C VAL A 76 -18.22 10.39 6.91
N THR A 77 -19.42 10.53 7.42
CA THR A 77 -20.45 9.49 7.37
C THR A 77 -20.85 9.17 5.92
N GLU A 78 -21.07 10.20 5.10
CA GLU A 78 -21.37 10.03 3.66
C GLU A 78 -20.24 9.28 2.94
N LEU A 79 -18.99 9.64 3.17
CA LEU A 79 -17.83 8.94 2.60
C LEU A 79 -17.74 7.49 3.07
N THR A 80 -18.15 7.20 4.30
CA THR A 80 -18.19 5.84 4.86
C THR A 80 -19.32 5.02 4.21
N GLU A 81 -20.49 5.62 4.01
CA GLU A 81 -21.61 5.00 3.28
C GLU A 81 -21.25 4.68 1.83
N GLN A 82 -20.45 5.55 1.19
CA GLN A 82 -19.94 5.34 -0.17
C GLN A 82 -18.79 4.31 -0.23
N GLY A 83 -18.32 3.77 0.88
CA GLY A 83 -17.20 2.84 0.93
C GLY A 83 -15.87 3.48 0.53
N ARG A 84 -15.66 4.75 0.86
CA ARG A 84 -14.46 5.54 0.53
C ARG A 84 -13.65 5.97 1.75
N LEU A 85 -14.21 5.81 2.94
CA LEU A 85 -13.53 6.09 4.21
C LEU A 85 -13.96 5.06 5.26
N PHE A 86 -13.07 4.71 6.18
CA PHE A 86 -13.25 3.69 7.21
C PHE A 86 -13.75 2.34 6.66
N THR A 87 -13.28 1.96 5.48
CA THR A 87 -13.69 0.72 4.83
C THR A 87 -13.16 -0.52 5.55
N LYS A 88 -13.96 -1.57 5.54
CA LYS A 88 -13.59 -2.86 6.13
C LYS A 88 -12.60 -3.60 5.24
N ASP A 89 -11.63 -4.27 5.86
CA ASP A 89 -10.72 -5.17 5.14
C ASP A 89 -11.46 -6.45 4.72
N ILE A 90 -11.83 -6.50 3.44
CA ILE A 90 -12.49 -7.68 2.86
C ILE A 90 -11.51 -8.83 2.60
N TYR A 91 -10.19 -8.58 2.65
CA TYR A 91 -9.14 -9.56 2.38
C TYR A 91 -8.58 -10.21 3.65
N GLU A 92 -8.95 -9.75 4.85
CA GLU A 92 -8.45 -10.28 6.12
C GLU A 92 -8.61 -11.81 6.20
N ASN A 93 -9.77 -12.32 5.82
CA ASN A 93 -10.05 -13.75 5.81
C ASN A 93 -9.28 -14.53 4.73
N LEU A 94 -8.72 -13.86 3.73
CA LEU A 94 -7.95 -14.47 2.65
C LEU A 94 -6.46 -14.60 2.98
N ILE A 95 -5.97 -13.96 4.05
CA ILE A 95 -4.57 -14.01 4.49
C ILE A 95 -4.10 -15.45 4.69
N GLY A 96 -4.96 -16.31 5.27
CA GLY A 96 -4.68 -17.73 5.46
C GLY A 96 -4.43 -18.46 4.15
N ILE A 97 -5.22 -18.17 3.12
CA ILE A 97 -5.10 -18.76 1.78
C ILE A 97 -3.82 -18.28 1.09
N VAL A 98 -3.49 -17.00 1.21
CA VAL A 98 -2.27 -16.41 0.62
C VAL A 98 -1.02 -17.00 1.27
N LYS A 99 -1.00 -17.15 2.60
CA LYS A 99 0.12 -17.75 3.35
C LYS A 99 0.33 -19.23 3.01
N GLN A 100 -0.70 -19.95 2.61
CA GLN A 100 -0.62 -21.38 2.23
C GLN A 100 -0.19 -21.58 0.78
N ARG A 101 -0.16 -20.53 -0.04
CA ARG A 101 0.31 -20.66 -1.44
C ARG A 101 1.78 -21.03 -1.45
N LYS A 102 2.10 -22.13 -2.14
CA LYS A 102 3.50 -22.47 -2.43
C LYS A 102 4.10 -21.33 -3.27
N THR A 103 5.19 -20.76 -2.78
CA THR A 103 5.96 -19.78 -3.55
C THR A 103 6.63 -20.49 -4.70
N VAL A 104 6.17 -20.23 -5.92
CA VAL A 104 6.74 -20.78 -7.15
C VAL A 104 7.57 -19.68 -7.81
N VAL A 105 8.80 -20.00 -8.16
CA VAL A 105 9.64 -19.10 -8.96
C VAL A 105 9.08 -19.07 -10.37
N LYS A 106 8.73 -17.88 -10.87
CA LYS A 106 8.12 -17.70 -12.20
C LYS A 106 9.13 -17.20 -13.24
N ALA A 107 10.16 -16.50 -12.81
CA ALA A 107 11.17 -15.91 -13.67
C ALA A 107 12.46 -15.70 -12.90
N LEU A 108 13.58 -15.67 -13.63
CA LEU A 108 14.88 -15.22 -13.13
C LEU A 108 15.36 -14.03 -13.97
N CYS A 109 15.88 -13.03 -13.29
CA CYS A 109 16.65 -11.96 -13.92
C CYS A 109 18.13 -12.28 -13.72
N LEU A 110 18.86 -12.56 -14.80
CA LEU A 110 20.27 -12.89 -14.76
C LEU A 110 21.10 -11.71 -15.27
N HIS A 111 21.98 -11.20 -14.43
CA HIS A 111 22.99 -10.21 -14.82
C HIS A 111 24.19 -10.96 -15.42
N ILE A 112 24.13 -11.23 -16.71
CA ILE A 112 25.17 -12.02 -17.40
C ILE A 112 26.47 -11.27 -17.60
N ALA A 113 26.43 -9.94 -17.59
CA ALA A 113 27.61 -9.10 -17.71
C ALA A 113 27.47 -7.86 -16.82
N HIS A 114 28.51 -7.59 -16.06
CA HIS A 114 28.75 -6.31 -15.40
C HIS A 114 29.85 -5.58 -16.18
N ASP A 115 29.64 -5.40 -17.47
CA ASP A 115 30.53 -4.74 -18.38
C ASP A 115 29.73 -4.07 -19.50
N CYS A 116 29.80 -2.76 -19.60
CA CYS A 116 29.06 -1.98 -20.55
C CYS A 116 29.98 -0.95 -21.24
N ASN A 117 29.75 -0.72 -22.52
CA ASN A 117 30.48 0.29 -23.28
C ASN A 117 29.70 1.62 -23.44
N LEU A 118 28.57 1.76 -22.71
CA LEU A 118 27.76 2.96 -22.68
C LEU A 118 27.93 3.70 -21.35
N ALA A 119 27.82 5.02 -21.37
CA ALA A 119 27.89 5.89 -20.20
C ALA A 119 26.55 6.64 -20.03
N CYS A 120 25.47 5.90 -19.76
CA CYS A 120 24.14 6.49 -19.61
C CYS A 120 24.04 7.25 -18.28
N GLN A 121 23.68 8.51 -18.29
CA GLN A 121 23.54 9.35 -17.09
C GLN A 121 22.48 8.83 -16.09
N TYR A 122 21.52 8.03 -16.54
CA TYR A 122 20.49 7.41 -15.71
C TYR A 122 20.75 5.92 -15.42
N CYS A 123 21.97 5.45 -15.59
CA CYS A 123 22.30 4.05 -15.44
C CYS A 123 22.26 3.62 -13.96
N PHE A 124 21.31 2.77 -13.61
CA PHE A 124 21.21 2.20 -12.25
C PHE A 124 22.36 1.20 -11.94
N ALA A 125 23.08 0.73 -12.95
CA ALA A 125 24.17 -0.22 -12.84
C ALA A 125 25.58 0.45 -12.91
N GLU A 126 25.68 1.76 -12.65
CA GLU A 126 26.95 2.51 -12.59
C GLU A 126 27.85 2.23 -13.81
N GLU A 127 27.33 2.46 -15.00
CA GLU A 127 28.03 2.18 -16.28
C GLU A 127 28.42 0.69 -16.45
N GLY A 128 27.70 -0.21 -15.78
CA GLY A 128 27.89 -1.65 -15.85
C GLY A 128 28.81 -2.24 -14.77
N GLU A 129 29.37 -1.42 -13.89
CA GLU A 129 30.27 -1.91 -12.82
C GLU A 129 29.51 -2.47 -11.59
N TYR A 130 28.26 -2.10 -11.40
CA TYR A 130 27.35 -2.59 -10.37
C TYR A 130 28.02 -2.81 -8.99
N HIS A 131 28.46 -1.69 -8.38
CA HIS A 131 29.14 -1.65 -7.08
C HIS A 131 30.53 -2.32 -7.01
N GLY A 132 31.29 -2.29 -8.06
CA GLY A 132 32.68 -2.51 -7.78
C GLY A 132 33.59 -3.17 -8.79
N ARG A 133 33.13 -3.89 -9.79
CA ARG A 133 34.02 -4.44 -10.81
C ARG A 133 33.31 -4.90 -12.06
N ARG A 134 33.96 -4.74 -13.18
CA ARG A 134 33.53 -5.37 -14.43
C ARG A 134 33.73 -6.88 -14.33
N ALA A 135 32.69 -7.64 -14.64
CA ALA A 135 32.73 -9.10 -14.57
C ALA A 135 31.72 -9.73 -15.50
N LEU A 136 31.98 -10.92 -15.95
CA LEU A 136 31.05 -11.79 -16.67
C LEU A 136 30.56 -12.90 -15.75
N MET A 137 29.33 -13.32 -15.93
CA MET A 137 28.79 -14.48 -15.21
C MET A 137 29.51 -15.75 -15.68
N SER A 138 29.97 -16.57 -14.74
CA SER A 138 30.57 -17.86 -15.11
C SER A 138 29.48 -18.84 -15.55
N TYR A 139 29.89 -19.82 -16.38
CA TYR A 139 29.01 -20.89 -16.82
C TYR A 139 28.36 -21.65 -15.64
N GLU A 140 29.14 -21.90 -14.58
CA GLU A 140 28.70 -22.64 -13.40
C GLU A 140 27.59 -21.88 -12.65
N VAL A 141 27.71 -20.55 -12.54
CA VAL A 141 26.68 -19.70 -11.92
C VAL A 141 25.41 -19.70 -12.77
N GLY A 142 25.55 -19.49 -14.07
CA GLY A 142 24.41 -19.54 -15.01
C GLY A 142 23.70 -20.90 -14.99
N LYS A 143 24.47 -21.98 -15.02
CA LYS A 143 23.91 -23.34 -14.93
C LYS A 143 23.16 -23.55 -13.62
N LYS A 144 23.73 -23.20 -12.46
CA LYS A 144 23.06 -23.33 -11.16
C LYS A 144 21.77 -22.51 -11.09
N ALA A 145 21.76 -21.33 -11.67
CA ALA A 145 20.55 -20.48 -11.70
C ALA A 145 19.45 -21.12 -12.53
N LEU A 146 19.79 -21.73 -13.69
CA LEU A 146 18.82 -22.45 -14.52
C LEU A 146 18.35 -23.74 -13.85
N ASP A 147 19.24 -24.52 -13.25
CA ASP A 147 18.88 -25.72 -12.49
C ASP A 147 17.91 -25.37 -11.33
N PHE A 148 18.18 -24.26 -10.61
CA PHE A 148 17.30 -23.77 -9.58
C PHE A 148 15.92 -23.36 -10.14
N LEU A 149 15.88 -22.65 -11.26
CA LEU A 149 14.62 -22.26 -11.91
C LEU A 149 13.81 -23.51 -12.28
N ILE A 150 14.43 -24.46 -12.96
CA ILE A 150 13.77 -25.71 -13.41
C ILE A 150 13.22 -26.50 -12.23
N ALA A 151 13.98 -26.60 -11.13
CA ALA A 151 13.57 -27.31 -9.92
C ALA A 151 12.39 -26.65 -9.19
N ASN A 152 12.18 -25.34 -9.38
CA ASN A 152 11.17 -24.55 -8.68
C ASN A 152 10.03 -24.06 -9.58
N LEU A 153 10.05 -24.35 -10.88
CA LEU A 153 8.95 -24.06 -11.78
C LEU A 153 7.78 -25.03 -11.56
N SER A 154 6.56 -24.54 -11.71
CA SER A 154 5.41 -25.45 -11.83
C SER A 154 5.42 -26.12 -13.20
N LEU A 155 4.92 -27.36 -13.28
CA LEU A 155 4.82 -28.14 -14.53
C LEU A 155 4.07 -27.38 -15.65
N ILE A 156 3.15 -26.50 -15.31
CA ILE A 156 2.40 -25.68 -16.26
C ILE A 156 3.32 -24.72 -17.05
N HIS A 157 4.38 -24.20 -16.42
CA HIS A 157 5.31 -23.28 -17.08
C HIS A 157 6.36 -23.98 -17.95
N ILE A 158 6.57 -25.28 -17.78
CA ILE A 158 7.49 -26.06 -18.58
C ILE A 158 6.80 -26.55 -19.88
N SER A 159 5.48 -26.71 -19.86
CA SER A 159 4.72 -27.31 -20.95
C SER A 159 4.12 -26.33 -21.97
N GLU A 160 4.12 -25.01 -21.67
CA GLU A 160 3.67 -24.03 -22.66
C GLU A 160 4.85 -23.44 -23.44
N PRO A 161 4.96 -23.75 -24.75
CA PRO A 161 5.88 -23.02 -25.62
C PRO A 161 5.40 -21.57 -25.70
N THR A 162 6.30 -20.63 -25.37
CA THR A 162 6.06 -19.20 -25.57
C THR A 162 5.60 -18.94 -27.01
N ARG A 163 4.34 -18.57 -27.18
CA ARG A 163 3.89 -18.01 -28.45
C ARG A 163 4.54 -16.64 -28.62
N HIS A 164 5.39 -16.52 -29.62
CA HIS A 164 5.90 -15.25 -30.13
C HIS A 164 4.81 -14.49 -30.86
#